data_aa8abd196e838dac96629249e352dc38
#
_entry.id   aa8abd196e838dac96629249e352dc38
#
_cell.length_a   1.000
_cell.length_b   1.000
_cell.length_c   1.000
_cell.angle_alpha   90.00
_cell.angle_beta   90.00
_cell.angle_gamma   90.00
#
_symmetry.space_group_name_H-M   'P 1'
#
loop_
_entity.id
_entity.type
_entity.pdbx_description
1 polymer ?
#
loop_
_entity_poly.entity_id
_entity_poly.type
_entity_poly.pdbx_seq_one_letter_code
_entity_poly.pdbx_strand_id
1 'polypeptide(L)'
;VTFTMAIKITDPKIRVTMINDKVRMYLLPPLFNAAVRAGASIMQVYKNLDDYDISLKDDRTPITVADRLAHRTIREYLGPTRIPILSEEGREMRYEERCNWELYWLVDPLDGTVEFIKGNNEFTVNIALMENNVCIGAVVYVPYFGKMYVAGRNAGSFLKEGVAPDAGASYTYDEIVCGWTRLPLPREGRHDHLRVAVSRSHQTSETHEHIER
;
A
#
# COMPACT_ATOMS: atom_id res chain seq x y z
N VAL A 1 5.09 -29.89 1.31
CA VAL A 1 5.34 -29.98 2.78
C VAL A 1 4.95 -28.62 3.36
N THR A 2 3.79 -28.60 4.03
CA THR A 2 3.17 -27.39 4.58
C THR A 2 3.81 -27.11 5.94
N PHE A 3 4.66 -26.09 6.04
CA PHE A 3 5.14 -25.61 7.33
C PHE A 3 4.15 -24.58 7.88
N THR A 4 3.22 -25.04 8.72
CA THR A 4 2.39 -24.17 9.56
C THR A 4 3.18 -23.91 10.85
N MET A 5 3.92 -22.81 10.91
CA MET A 5 4.58 -22.38 12.13
C MET A 5 3.72 -21.30 12.80
N ALA A 6 2.89 -21.73 13.76
CA ALA A 6 2.16 -20.82 14.62
C ALA A 6 3.13 -20.22 15.66
N ILE A 7 3.47 -18.94 15.51
CA ILE A 7 4.29 -18.22 16.48
C ILE A 7 3.36 -17.69 17.58
N LYS A 8 3.37 -18.36 18.74
CA LYS A 8 2.81 -17.80 19.99
C LYS A 8 3.85 -16.84 20.59
N ILE A 9 3.66 -15.54 20.45
CA ILE A 9 4.48 -14.52 21.10
C ILE A 9 3.83 -14.24 22.47
N THR A 10 4.39 -14.81 23.53
CA THR A 10 3.85 -14.73 24.91
C THR A 10 4.57 -13.74 25.82
N ASP A 11 5.74 -13.19 25.43
CA ASP A 11 6.52 -12.25 26.25
C ASP A 11 6.52 -10.84 25.66
N PRO A 12 5.99 -9.81 26.40
CA PRO A 12 5.94 -8.43 25.92
C PRO A 12 7.31 -7.79 25.68
N LYS A 13 8.37 -8.19 26.41
CA LYS A 13 9.73 -7.63 26.24
C LYS A 13 10.47 -8.23 25.04
N ILE A 14 10.16 -9.46 24.69
CA ILE A 14 10.64 -10.09 23.45
C ILE A 14 9.91 -9.53 22.22
N ARG A 15 8.65 -9.06 22.39
CA ARG A 15 7.86 -8.44 21.33
C ARG A 15 8.56 -7.27 20.64
N VAL A 16 9.14 -6.32 21.36
CA VAL A 16 9.63 -5.06 20.76
C VAL A 16 10.93 -5.24 19.96
N THR A 17 11.85 -6.06 20.44
CA THR A 17 13.16 -6.26 19.77
C THR A 17 13.09 -7.29 18.64
N MET A 18 12.28 -8.35 18.79
CA MET A 18 12.09 -9.38 17.76
C MET A 18 11.15 -8.95 16.64
N ILE A 19 10.21 -8.00 16.88
CA ILE A 19 9.37 -7.43 15.85
C ILE A 19 10.23 -6.73 14.78
N ASN A 20 11.30 -6.02 15.13
CA ASN A 20 12.12 -5.30 14.16
C ASN A 20 12.79 -6.21 13.11
N ASP A 21 13.32 -7.35 13.47
CA ASP A 21 13.99 -8.25 12.52
C ASP A 21 13.05 -9.33 11.97
N LYS A 22 12.14 -9.88 12.78
CA LYS A 22 11.13 -10.85 12.30
C LYS A 22 10.04 -10.21 11.47
N VAL A 23 9.61 -8.98 11.76
CA VAL A 23 8.68 -8.22 10.89
C VAL A 23 9.29 -8.02 9.51
N ARG A 24 10.58 -7.70 9.43
CA ARG A 24 11.28 -7.56 8.14
C ARG A 24 11.33 -8.87 7.36
N MET A 25 11.67 -9.97 8.00
CA MET A 25 11.82 -11.26 7.31
C MET A 25 10.49 -11.94 6.98
N TYR A 26 9.47 -11.82 7.84
CA TYR A 26 8.23 -12.60 7.70
C TYR A 26 7.04 -11.79 7.18
N LEU A 27 6.99 -10.48 7.40
CA LEU A 27 5.85 -9.65 6.98
C LEU A 27 6.14 -8.79 5.75
N LEU A 28 7.41 -8.53 5.41
CA LEU A 28 7.74 -7.81 4.17
C LEU A 28 7.33 -8.58 2.91
N PRO A 29 7.60 -9.90 2.77
CA PRO A 29 7.14 -10.64 1.60
C PRO A 29 5.62 -10.66 1.43
N PRO A 30 4.78 -10.96 2.45
CA PRO A 30 3.34 -10.83 2.32
C PRO A 30 2.89 -9.43 1.89
N LEU A 31 3.43 -8.39 2.49
CA LEU A 31 3.13 -7.00 2.20
C LEU A 31 3.45 -6.65 0.74
N PHE A 32 4.67 -6.97 0.30
CA PHE A 32 5.16 -6.71 -1.05
C PHE A 32 4.34 -7.48 -2.11
N ASN A 33 4.21 -8.79 -1.92
CA ASN A 33 3.51 -9.66 -2.87
C ASN A 33 2.02 -9.32 -2.96
N ALA A 34 1.37 -8.96 -1.85
CA ALA A 34 -0.02 -8.51 -1.86
C ALA A 34 -0.20 -7.28 -2.75
N ALA A 35 0.70 -6.28 -2.63
CA ALA A 35 0.65 -5.07 -3.46
C ALA A 35 0.90 -5.37 -4.95
N VAL A 36 1.88 -6.22 -5.29
CA VAL A 36 2.18 -6.58 -6.68
C VAL A 36 1.00 -7.34 -7.32
N ARG A 37 0.41 -8.29 -6.60
CA ARG A 37 -0.77 -9.05 -7.08
C ARG A 37 -2.01 -8.18 -7.23
N ALA A 38 -2.25 -7.27 -6.29
CA ALA A 38 -3.34 -6.29 -6.39
C ALA A 38 -3.13 -5.37 -7.61
N GLY A 39 -1.89 -4.89 -7.80
CA GLY A 39 -1.54 -4.13 -8.98
C GLY A 39 -1.80 -4.86 -10.28
N ALA A 40 -1.57 -6.19 -10.34
CA ALA A 40 -1.91 -7.00 -11.50
C ALA A 40 -3.42 -7.03 -11.76
N SER A 41 -4.25 -7.19 -10.71
CA SER A 41 -5.71 -7.14 -10.81
C SER A 41 -6.19 -5.78 -11.32
N ILE A 42 -5.61 -4.69 -10.82
CA ILE A 42 -5.90 -3.32 -11.26
C ILE A 42 -5.54 -3.15 -12.74
N MET A 43 -4.33 -3.53 -13.14
CA MET A 43 -3.85 -3.35 -14.51
C MET A 43 -4.60 -4.20 -15.53
N GLN A 44 -5.15 -5.35 -15.11
CA GLN A 44 -6.05 -6.14 -15.96
C GLN A 44 -7.32 -5.36 -16.31
N VAL A 45 -7.93 -4.70 -15.33
CA VAL A 45 -9.12 -3.86 -15.54
C VAL A 45 -8.76 -2.60 -16.32
N TYR A 46 -7.65 -1.95 -15.95
CA TYR A 46 -7.20 -0.69 -16.56
C TYR A 46 -6.98 -0.79 -18.07
N LYS A 47 -6.48 -1.92 -18.55
CA LYS A 47 -6.27 -2.16 -19.97
C LYS A 47 -7.56 -2.38 -20.76
N ASN A 48 -8.65 -2.71 -20.08
CA ASN A 48 -9.96 -3.03 -20.68
C ASN A 48 -11.06 -2.23 -19.98
N LEU A 49 -10.83 -0.93 -19.76
CA LEU A 49 -11.70 -0.08 -18.93
C LEU A 49 -13.12 0.00 -19.49
N ASP A 50 -13.27 -0.02 -20.83
CA ASP A 50 -14.54 0.05 -21.53
C ASP A 50 -15.44 -1.20 -21.29
N ASP A 51 -14.85 -2.32 -20.88
CA ASP A 51 -15.56 -3.58 -20.62
C ASP A 51 -16.14 -3.68 -19.19
N TYR A 52 -15.87 -2.68 -18.34
CA TYR A 52 -16.25 -2.73 -16.92
C TYR A 52 -17.23 -1.61 -16.55
N ASP A 53 -18.18 -1.99 -15.69
CA ASP A 53 -19.14 -1.07 -15.11
C ASP A 53 -18.47 -0.19 -14.03
N ILE A 54 -18.77 1.11 -14.07
CA ILE A 54 -18.33 2.10 -13.10
C ILE A 54 -19.53 2.49 -12.26
N SER A 55 -19.47 2.26 -10.94
CA SER A 55 -20.51 2.64 -9.99
C SER A 55 -20.05 3.76 -9.07
N LEU A 56 -21.01 4.41 -8.43
CA LEU A 56 -20.74 5.44 -7.42
C LEU A 56 -20.91 4.84 -6.02
N LYS A 57 -20.04 5.23 -5.08
CA LYS A 57 -20.23 4.99 -3.63
C LYS A 57 -21.39 5.83 -3.11
N ASP A 58 -21.87 5.55 -1.91
CA ASP A 58 -22.94 6.32 -1.23
C ASP A 58 -22.57 7.80 -1.06
N ASP A 59 -21.29 8.12 -0.91
CA ASP A 59 -20.73 9.47 -0.87
C ASP A 59 -20.56 10.11 -2.27
N ARG A 60 -20.99 9.41 -3.35
CA ARG A 60 -20.84 9.78 -4.76
C ARG A 60 -19.40 9.72 -5.28
N THR A 61 -18.47 9.11 -4.55
CA THR A 61 -17.13 8.82 -5.05
C THR A 61 -17.19 7.63 -6.01
N PRO A 62 -16.53 7.67 -7.19
CA PRO A 62 -16.53 6.53 -8.11
C PRO A 62 -15.94 5.27 -7.49
N ILE A 63 -16.64 4.16 -7.58
CA ILE A 63 -16.13 2.81 -7.28
C ILE A 63 -15.95 2.06 -8.59
N THR A 64 -14.84 1.40 -8.75
CA THR A 64 -14.54 0.57 -9.92
C THR A 64 -14.48 -0.92 -9.55
N VAL A 65 -14.63 -1.76 -10.56
CA VAL A 65 -14.40 -3.19 -10.42
C VAL A 65 -12.96 -3.47 -10.00
N ALA A 66 -12.00 -2.65 -10.47
CA ALA A 66 -10.58 -2.77 -10.13
C ALA A 66 -10.34 -2.67 -8.62
N ASP A 67 -10.99 -1.72 -7.95
CA ASP A 67 -10.89 -1.48 -6.52
C ASP A 67 -11.34 -2.73 -5.72
N ARG A 68 -12.50 -3.26 -6.06
CA ARG A 68 -13.04 -4.49 -5.44
C ARG A 68 -12.16 -5.72 -5.69
N LEU A 69 -11.60 -5.85 -6.89
CA LEU A 69 -10.70 -6.96 -7.22
C LEU A 69 -9.39 -6.84 -6.45
N ALA A 70 -8.80 -5.65 -6.39
CA ALA A 70 -7.60 -5.38 -5.62
C ALA A 70 -7.80 -5.68 -4.13
N HIS A 71 -8.90 -5.19 -3.54
CA HIS A 71 -9.28 -5.47 -2.16
C HIS A 71 -9.36 -6.98 -1.88
N ARG A 72 -10.08 -7.72 -2.74
CA ARG A 72 -10.21 -9.18 -2.59
C ARG A 72 -8.84 -9.87 -2.66
N THR A 73 -8.02 -9.52 -3.66
CA THR A 73 -6.68 -10.08 -3.84
C THR A 73 -5.80 -9.84 -2.60
N ILE A 74 -5.81 -8.62 -2.04
CA ILE A 74 -5.05 -8.30 -0.83
C ILE A 74 -5.56 -9.13 0.35
N ARG A 75 -6.87 -9.22 0.54
CA ARG A 75 -7.47 -10.00 1.64
C ARG A 75 -7.14 -11.49 1.55
N GLU A 76 -7.21 -12.07 0.36
CA GLU A 76 -6.86 -13.48 0.14
C GLU A 76 -5.38 -13.74 0.46
N TYR A 77 -4.50 -12.80 0.12
CA TYR A 77 -3.08 -12.96 0.32
C TYR A 77 -2.61 -12.66 1.75
N LEU A 78 -3.16 -11.63 2.39
CA LEU A 78 -2.82 -11.26 3.77
C LEU A 78 -3.60 -12.06 4.82
N GLY A 79 -4.76 -12.64 4.48
CA GLY A 79 -5.60 -13.41 5.40
C GLY A 79 -4.87 -14.51 6.17
N PRO A 80 -3.96 -15.30 5.54
CA PRO A 80 -3.18 -16.32 6.22
C PRO A 80 -2.27 -15.79 7.34
N THR A 81 -1.94 -14.49 7.36
CA THR A 81 -1.18 -13.85 8.46
C THR A 81 -1.96 -13.81 9.77
N ARG A 82 -3.28 -13.93 9.72
CA ARG A 82 -4.22 -13.78 10.85
C ARG A 82 -4.13 -12.43 11.57
N ILE A 83 -3.52 -11.44 10.92
CA ILE A 83 -3.50 -10.06 11.38
C ILE A 83 -4.77 -9.39 10.83
N PRO A 84 -5.57 -8.67 11.65
CA PRO A 84 -6.76 -7.97 11.19
C PRO A 84 -6.44 -7.01 10.03
N ILE A 85 -7.40 -6.86 9.11
CA ILE A 85 -7.28 -5.98 7.96
C ILE A 85 -8.34 -4.88 8.06
N LEU A 86 -7.89 -3.63 8.15
CA LEU A 86 -8.70 -2.43 8.01
C LEU A 86 -8.47 -1.89 6.60
N SER A 87 -9.48 -1.98 5.75
CA SER A 87 -9.41 -1.58 4.35
C SER A 87 -10.49 -0.57 4.04
N GLU A 88 -10.20 0.40 3.16
CA GLU A 88 -11.17 1.37 2.67
C GLU A 88 -12.36 0.68 2.01
N GLU A 89 -12.12 -0.33 1.18
CA GLU A 89 -13.15 -1.13 0.51
C GLU A 89 -13.70 -2.26 1.38
N GLY A 90 -13.36 -2.27 2.67
CA GLY A 90 -13.85 -3.25 3.62
C GLY A 90 -15.27 -2.94 4.09
N ARG A 91 -15.82 -3.87 4.89
CA ARG A 91 -17.05 -3.54 5.62
C ARG A 91 -16.79 -2.37 6.57
N GLU A 92 -17.78 -1.53 6.73
CA GLU A 92 -17.74 -0.52 7.79
C GLU A 92 -17.54 -1.19 9.16
N MET A 93 -16.51 -0.77 9.87
CA MET A 93 -16.19 -1.28 11.21
C MET A 93 -16.33 -0.16 12.24
N ARG A 94 -17.16 -0.40 13.24
CA ARG A 94 -17.28 0.53 14.36
C ARG A 94 -15.96 0.62 15.13
N TYR A 95 -15.75 1.76 15.78
CA TYR A 95 -14.52 2.01 16.55
C TYR A 95 -14.29 0.94 17.61
N GLU A 96 -15.34 0.50 18.30
CA GLU A 96 -15.30 -0.50 19.38
C GLU A 96 -14.78 -1.86 18.91
N GLU A 97 -14.97 -2.20 17.63
CA GLU A 97 -14.47 -3.47 17.06
C GLU A 97 -12.95 -3.45 16.84
N ARG A 98 -12.36 -2.28 16.60
CA ARG A 98 -10.96 -2.11 16.20
C ARG A 98 -10.08 -1.38 17.19
N CYS A 99 -10.64 -0.71 18.19
CA CYS A 99 -9.89 0.11 19.16
C CYS A 99 -8.85 -0.67 19.97
N ASN A 100 -9.06 -2.00 20.14
CA ASN A 100 -8.15 -2.89 20.86
C ASN A 100 -7.16 -3.65 19.96
N TRP A 101 -7.11 -3.34 18.66
CA TRP A 101 -6.14 -3.98 17.78
C TRP A 101 -4.74 -3.41 18.02
N GLU A 102 -3.86 -4.22 18.56
CA GLU A 102 -2.46 -3.85 18.74
C GLU A 102 -1.68 -3.88 17.41
N LEU A 103 -2.04 -4.83 16.52
CA LEU A 103 -1.39 -5.04 15.22
C LEU A 103 -2.46 -5.25 14.16
N TYR A 104 -2.39 -4.50 13.05
CA TYR A 104 -3.34 -4.62 11.94
C TYR A 104 -2.75 -4.11 10.63
N TRP A 105 -3.28 -4.63 9.51
CA TRP A 105 -3.05 -4.10 8.18
C TRP A 105 -3.99 -2.93 7.93
N LEU A 106 -3.44 -1.81 7.48
CA LEU A 106 -4.20 -0.68 6.96
C LEU A 106 -4.02 -0.66 5.45
N VAL A 107 -5.13 -0.72 4.71
CA VAL A 107 -5.12 -0.98 3.28
C VAL A 107 -6.01 0.03 2.55
N ASP A 108 -5.44 0.64 1.55
CA ASP A 108 -6.15 1.32 0.47
C ASP A 108 -5.82 0.58 -0.83
N PRO A 109 -6.77 -0.19 -1.37
CA PRO A 109 -6.50 -1.09 -2.49
C PRO A 109 -6.25 -0.37 -3.81
N LEU A 110 -6.86 0.80 -4.01
CA LEU A 110 -6.72 1.62 -5.20
C LEU A 110 -6.92 3.10 -4.86
N ASP A 111 -5.84 3.76 -4.42
CA ASP A 111 -5.81 5.19 -4.21
C ASP A 111 -5.68 5.91 -5.57
N GLY A 112 -6.51 6.93 -5.78
CA GLY A 112 -6.61 7.63 -7.05
C GLY A 112 -7.66 7.02 -7.99
N THR A 113 -8.81 6.58 -7.48
CA THR A 113 -9.91 6.02 -8.28
C THR A 113 -10.37 6.98 -9.38
N VAL A 114 -10.40 8.28 -9.11
CA VAL A 114 -10.74 9.33 -10.10
C VAL A 114 -9.70 9.36 -11.22
N GLU A 115 -8.43 9.31 -10.88
CA GLU A 115 -7.30 9.29 -11.81
C GLU A 115 -7.29 8.02 -12.64
N PHE A 116 -7.63 6.89 -12.04
CA PHE A 116 -7.80 5.61 -12.72
C PHE A 116 -8.89 5.70 -13.80
N ILE A 117 -10.07 6.23 -13.47
CA ILE A 117 -11.17 6.41 -14.43
C ILE A 117 -10.79 7.37 -15.55
N LYS A 118 -10.07 8.45 -15.25
CA LYS A 118 -9.60 9.42 -16.25
C LYS A 118 -8.48 8.91 -17.15
N GLY A 119 -7.89 7.76 -16.85
CA GLY A 119 -6.82 7.17 -17.66
C GLY A 119 -5.50 7.93 -17.59
N ASN A 120 -5.21 8.64 -16.48
CA ASN A 120 -4.00 9.46 -16.37
C ASN A 120 -2.82 8.74 -15.72
N ASN A 121 -2.96 7.45 -15.36
CA ASN A 121 -1.91 6.56 -14.82
C ASN A 121 -1.46 6.90 -13.38
N GLU A 122 -2.14 7.81 -12.69
CA GLU A 122 -1.75 8.31 -11.35
C GLU A 122 -2.58 7.63 -10.26
N PHE A 123 -2.35 6.34 -10.04
CA PHE A 123 -3.01 5.56 -9.00
C PHE A 123 -2.03 4.60 -8.32
N THR A 124 -2.32 4.22 -7.08
CA THR A 124 -1.44 3.40 -6.25
C THR A 124 -2.19 2.31 -5.48
N VAL A 125 -1.44 1.30 -5.01
CA VAL A 125 -1.85 0.35 -3.99
C VAL A 125 -1.09 0.69 -2.71
N ASN A 126 -1.79 0.97 -1.64
CA ASN A 126 -1.19 1.37 -0.38
C ASN A 126 -1.49 0.32 0.71
N ILE A 127 -0.45 -0.27 1.30
CA ILE A 127 -0.60 -1.24 2.38
C ILE A 127 0.39 -0.90 3.49
N ALA A 128 -0.10 -0.76 4.73
CA ALA A 128 0.72 -0.51 5.89
C ALA A 128 0.46 -1.56 6.99
N LEU A 129 1.51 -1.90 7.73
CA LEU A 129 1.41 -2.63 8.99
C LEU A 129 1.45 -1.63 10.12
N MET A 130 0.40 -1.61 10.91
CA MET A 130 0.22 -0.72 12.04
C MET A 130 0.40 -1.47 13.35
N GLU A 131 1.16 -0.90 14.28
CA GLU A 131 1.32 -1.37 15.66
C GLU A 131 0.98 -0.23 16.62
N ASN A 132 -0.03 -0.43 17.48
CA ASN A 132 -0.51 0.60 18.41
C ASN A 132 -0.73 1.97 17.73
N ASN A 133 -1.39 1.97 16.58
CA ASN A 133 -1.66 3.14 15.72
C ASN A 133 -0.40 3.83 15.14
N VAL A 134 0.76 3.19 15.20
CA VAL A 134 1.99 3.66 14.57
C VAL A 134 2.32 2.77 13.38
N CYS A 135 2.61 3.36 12.22
CA CYS A 135 3.07 2.63 11.05
C CYS A 135 4.49 2.07 11.29
N ILE A 136 4.64 0.75 11.24
CA ILE A 136 5.93 0.07 11.42
C ILE A 136 6.53 -0.47 10.13
N GLY A 137 5.72 -0.58 9.08
CA GLY A 137 6.15 -0.94 7.75
C GLY A 137 5.07 -0.63 6.72
N ALA A 138 5.45 -0.19 5.54
CA ALA A 138 4.50 0.15 4.48
C ALA A 138 5.06 -0.07 3.10
N VAL A 139 4.17 -0.30 2.14
CA VAL A 139 4.43 -0.19 0.70
C VAL A 139 3.45 0.78 0.07
N VAL A 140 3.95 1.53 -0.91
CA VAL A 140 3.17 2.29 -1.89
C VAL A 140 3.60 1.78 -3.26
N TYR A 141 2.72 1.09 -3.96
CA TYR A 141 3.00 0.52 -5.26
C TYR A 141 2.30 1.29 -6.37
N VAL A 142 3.03 1.72 -7.37
CA VAL A 142 2.55 2.41 -8.57
C VAL A 142 2.56 1.42 -9.74
N PRO A 143 1.48 0.66 -9.97
CA PRO A 143 1.51 -0.50 -10.86
C PRO A 143 1.76 -0.12 -12.32
N TYR A 144 1.26 1.04 -12.77
CA TYR A 144 1.46 1.49 -14.14
C TYR A 144 2.93 1.78 -14.47
N PHE A 145 3.66 2.36 -13.51
CA PHE A 145 5.08 2.71 -13.70
C PHE A 145 6.05 1.63 -13.17
N GLY A 146 5.54 0.57 -12.56
CA GLY A 146 6.37 -0.49 -11.97
C GLY A 146 7.28 0.03 -10.85
N LYS A 147 6.82 1.00 -10.06
CA LYS A 147 7.57 1.61 -8.95
C LYS A 147 7.00 1.17 -7.61
N MET A 148 7.86 0.67 -6.74
CA MET A 148 7.51 0.26 -5.39
C MET A 148 8.30 1.08 -4.39
N TYR A 149 7.60 1.82 -3.55
CA TYR A 149 8.17 2.51 -2.38
C TYR A 149 7.92 1.65 -1.15
N VAL A 150 8.97 1.40 -0.37
CA VAL A 150 8.88 0.64 0.88
C VAL A 150 9.53 1.42 1.99
N ALA A 151 8.89 1.44 3.14
CA ALA A 151 9.45 2.01 4.34
C ALA A 151 9.29 1.05 5.52
N GLY A 152 10.22 1.09 6.43
CA GLY A 152 10.14 0.35 7.69
C GLY A 152 10.67 1.17 8.85
N ARG A 153 10.01 1.05 10.00
CA ARG A 153 10.45 1.72 11.24
C ARG A 153 11.91 1.34 11.53
N ASN A 154 12.76 2.35 11.73
CA ASN A 154 14.21 2.20 11.94
C ASN A 154 15.00 1.59 10.75
N ALA A 155 14.35 1.32 9.61
CA ALA A 155 15.03 0.82 8.41
C ALA A 155 15.31 1.94 7.39
N GLY A 156 14.43 2.94 7.36
CA GLY A 156 14.43 3.98 6.35
C GLY A 156 13.42 3.71 5.24
N SER A 157 13.53 4.48 4.17
CA SER A 157 12.65 4.40 3.00
C SER A 157 13.46 4.05 1.76
N PHE A 158 12.84 3.31 0.85
CA PHE A 158 13.50 2.76 -0.32
C PHE A 158 12.57 2.79 -1.53
N LEU A 159 13.16 2.89 -2.72
CA LEU A 159 12.50 2.76 -4.02
C LEU A 159 13.05 1.55 -4.77
N LYS A 160 12.17 0.76 -5.34
CA LYS A 160 12.50 -0.27 -6.33
C LYS A 160 11.74 0.03 -7.62
N GLU A 161 12.46 0.09 -8.72
CA GLU A 161 11.89 0.26 -10.06
C GLU A 161 11.88 -1.07 -10.82
N GLY A 162 11.09 -1.16 -11.89
CA GLY A 162 10.98 -2.37 -12.70
C GLY A 162 10.16 -3.49 -12.04
N VAL A 163 9.33 -3.17 -11.02
CA VAL A 163 8.42 -4.13 -10.38
C VAL A 163 7.16 -4.26 -11.25
N ALA A 164 7.15 -5.24 -12.13
CA ALA A 164 5.99 -5.49 -12.98
C ALA A 164 4.78 -6.03 -12.17
N PRO A 165 3.55 -5.62 -12.52
CA PRO A 165 2.35 -6.24 -11.96
C PRO A 165 2.27 -7.72 -12.34
N ASP A 166 2.18 -8.62 -11.35
CA ASP A 166 2.16 -10.06 -11.54
C ASP A 166 1.19 -10.73 -10.57
N ALA A 167 0.17 -11.39 -11.11
CA ALA A 167 -0.82 -12.12 -10.33
C ALA A 167 -0.23 -13.36 -9.63
N GLY A 168 0.87 -13.91 -10.15
CA GLY A 168 1.62 -15.01 -9.58
C GLY A 168 2.75 -14.62 -8.63
N ALA A 169 2.93 -13.32 -8.35
CA ALA A 169 4.05 -12.81 -7.56
C ALA A 169 4.27 -13.59 -6.25
N SER A 170 5.49 -14.03 -6.05
CA SER A 170 5.93 -14.82 -4.89
C SER A 170 7.38 -14.50 -4.54
N TYR A 171 7.67 -13.20 -4.41
CA TYR A 171 9.01 -12.74 -4.04
C TYR A 171 9.36 -13.16 -2.62
N THR A 172 10.55 -13.69 -2.46
CA THR A 172 11.18 -13.96 -1.17
C THR A 172 11.75 -12.67 -0.56
N TYR A 173 12.13 -12.71 0.70
CA TYR A 173 12.76 -11.56 1.36
C TYR A 173 14.04 -11.12 0.61
N ASP A 174 14.90 -12.04 0.22
CA ASP A 174 16.17 -11.75 -0.45
C ASP A 174 15.97 -11.10 -1.83
N GLU A 175 14.98 -11.55 -2.60
CA GLU A 175 14.62 -10.95 -3.89
C GLU A 175 14.03 -9.53 -3.71
N ILE A 176 13.28 -9.33 -2.64
CA ILE A 176 12.70 -8.02 -2.34
C ILE A 176 13.80 -7.03 -1.97
N VAL A 177 14.73 -7.38 -1.08
CA VAL A 177 15.75 -6.44 -0.58
C VAL A 177 16.90 -6.17 -1.56
N CYS A 178 16.97 -6.92 -2.66
CA CYS A 178 17.97 -6.73 -3.70
C CYS A 178 17.60 -5.55 -4.62
N GLY A 179 18.58 -4.69 -4.93
CA GLY A 179 18.45 -3.64 -5.94
C GLY A 179 17.58 -2.44 -5.53
N TRP A 180 17.48 -2.14 -4.24
CA TRP A 180 16.79 -0.96 -3.73
C TRP A 180 17.66 0.29 -3.77
N THR A 181 17.03 1.41 -4.11
CA THR A 181 17.61 2.73 -3.96
C THR A 181 17.11 3.36 -2.66
N ARG A 182 18.03 3.76 -1.77
CA ARG A 182 17.67 4.41 -0.51
C ARG A 182 17.16 5.82 -0.76
N LEU A 183 16.12 6.20 -0.05
CA LEU A 183 15.56 7.55 -0.08
C LEU A 183 16.05 8.37 1.13
N PRO A 184 16.10 9.73 1.03
CA PRO A 184 15.80 10.50 -0.17
C PRO A 184 16.86 10.33 -1.26
N LEU A 185 16.47 10.49 -2.51
CA LEU A 185 17.42 10.56 -3.62
C LEU A 185 18.35 11.78 -3.42
N PRO A 186 19.62 11.71 -3.88
CA PRO A 186 20.49 12.87 -3.89
C PRO A 186 19.80 14.05 -4.59
N ARG A 187 19.82 15.22 -3.96
CA ARG A 187 19.28 16.42 -4.60
C ARG A 187 20.28 16.92 -5.63
N GLU A 188 19.87 16.99 -6.88
CA GLU A 188 20.61 17.67 -7.93
C GLU A 188 20.37 19.18 -7.78
N GLY A 189 21.40 19.92 -7.38
CA GLY A 189 21.39 21.38 -7.29
C GLY A 189 20.72 21.96 -6.03
N ARG A 190 21.06 23.24 -5.73
CA ARG A 190 20.30 24.08 -4.81
C ARG A 190 19.16 24.71 -5.59
N HIS A 191 17.94 24.44 -5.17
CA HIS A 191 16.77 25.17 -5.67
C HIS A 191 16.49 26.32 -4.71
N ASP A 192 16.47 27.55 -5.21
CA ASP A 192 16.14 28.75 -4.43
C ASP A 192 14.63 28.84 -4.14
N HIS A 193 13.83 27.91 -4.66
CA HIS A 193 12.39 27.87 -4.51
C HIS A 193 11.92 26.56 -3.87
N LEU A 194 10.88 26.66 -3.03
CA LEU A 194 10.14 25.51 -2.52
C LEU A 194 9.35 24.86 -3.69
N ARG A 195 9.42 23.53 -3.77
CA ARG A 195 8.53 22.75 -4.63
C ARG A 195 7.44 22.16 -3.78
N VAL A 196 6.19 22.49 -4.11
CA VAL A 196 5.01 22.03 -3.42
C VAL A 196 4.31 21.00 -4.32
N ALA A 197 4.03 19.82 -3.76
CA ALA A 197 3.18 18.83 -4.41
C ALA A 197 1.72 19.12 -4.06
N VAL A 198 0.86 19.18 -5.07
CA VAL A 198 -0.57 19.41 -4.90
C VAL A 198 -1.36 18.35 -5.66
N SER A 199 -2.58 18.04 -5.18
CA SER A 199 -3.48 17.15 -5.89
C SER A 199 -3.91 17.77 -7.22
N ARG A 200 -3.95 16.98 -8.27
CA ARG A 200 -4.44 17.42 -9.57
C ARG A 200 -5.97 17.57 -9.62
N SER A 201 -6.66 16.70 -8.91
CA SER A 201 -8.13 16.59 -8.97
C SER A 201 -8.85 17.18 -7.76
N HIS A 202 -8.14 17.48 -6.65
CA HIS A 202 -8.72 17.91 -5.39
C HIS A 202 -8.11 19.24 -4.90
N GLN A 203 -7.95 20.21 -5.81
CA GLN A 203 -7.49 21.55 -5.43
C GLN A 203 -8.68 22.43 -5.06
N THR A 204 -8.52 23.21 -3.99
CA THR A 204 -9.47 24.25 -3.59
C THR A 204 -8.90 25.63 -3.91
N SER A 205 -9.78 26.67 -3.91
CA SER A 205 -9.34 28.06 -4.06
C SER A 205 -8.33 28.48 -3.00
N GLU A 206 -8.52 28.00 -1.75
CA GLU A 206 -7.60 28.27 -0.65
C GLU A 206 -6.20 27.66 -0.88
N THR A 207 -6.15 26.48 -1.54
CA THR A 207 -4.86 25.85 -1.90
C THR A 207 -4.11 26.72 -2.90
N HIS A 208 -4.79 27.24 -3.94
CA HIS A 208 -4.21 28.16 -4.92
C HIS A 208 -3.70 29.43 -4.27
N GLU A 209 -4.53 30.10 -3.47
CA GLU A 209 -4.13 31.32 -2.78
C GLU A 209 -2.93 31.14 -1.83
N HIS A 210 -2.79 29.94 -1.23
CA HIS A 210 -1.68 29.65 -0.35
C HIS A 210 -0.36 29.44 -1.10
N ILE A 211 -0.41 28.92 -2.33
CA ILE A 211 0.78 28.64 -3.16
C ILE A 211 1.27 29.93 -3.84
N GLU A 212 0.37 30.86 -4.16
CA GLU A 212 0.71 32.13 -4.80
C GLU A 212 1.29 33.19 -3.85
N ARG A 213 1.24 32.99 -2.55
CA ARG A 213 1.84 33.84 -1.49
C ARG A 213 3.30 33.46 -1.22
#